data_74fbbfed1aeb6811c35df01e9dece76e
#
_entry.id   74fbbfed1aeb6811c35df01e9dece76e
#
_cell.length_a   1.000
_cell.length_b   1.000
_cell.length_c   1.000
_cell.angle_alpha   90.00
_cell.angle_beta   90.00
_cell.angle_gamma   90.00
#
_symmetry.space_group_name_H-M   'P 1'
#
loop_
_entity.id
_entity.type
_entity.pdbx_description
1 polymer ?
#
loop_
_entity_poly.entity_id
_entity_poly.type
_entity_poly.pdbx_seq_one_letter_code
_entity_poly.pdbx_strand_id
1 'polypeptide(L)'
;MKTFTSLLGLSFLTCQVSAHYIFQSFTYKNIQYPPYGYIRMNNNYNSPIIDLASNDLRCNSGGETSNGTQTITVKAGDSFSFTADVPVYHQGPLSIYMAKAPTTAAAFDGSGQVWFKILDIGPTFTNQVATWNLYQTYTYTIPPNLPNGDYLIRIQQLGIHNPYPGGIPQFYIECAQVTVTNGGSGTPGPLVSIPGAFSDTDPGYTVNIYSNFYNYTVPGPAVWASQGGSSIYTGISSGNNAATTLTSMPAATGVVTTTAPASAPATATHTTLTTVATSTKTSASTSSSAAATPTGVVVQKYGQCGGQGWTGGTVCAAGSTCTAANAYYSQCL
;
A
#
# COMPACT_ATOMS: atom_id res chain seq x y z
N MET A 1 -26.62 -33.86 -51.94
CA MET A 1 -25.60 -32.90 -51.58
C MET A 1 -25.95 -32.36 -50.20
N LYS A 2 -25.20 -32.75 -49.19
CA LYS A 2 -25.39 -32.26 -47.79
C LYS A 2 -24.34 -31.19 -47.51
N THR A 3 -24.76 -29.95 -47.37
CA THR A 3 -23.92 -28.82 -47.02
C THR A 3 -23.65 -28.83 -45.51
N PHE A 4 -22.37 -29.02 -45.13
CA PHE A 4 -21.90 -28.85 -43.77
C PHE A 4 -21.59 -27.35 -43.53
N THR A 5 -22.39 -26.70 -42.70
CA THR A 5 -22.10 -25.34 -42.24
C THR A 5 -21.19 -25.45 -41.04
N SER A 6 -19.91 -25.08 -41.21
CA SER A 6 -18.93 -25.02 -40.13
C SER A 6 -19.13 -23.70 -39.33
N LEU A 7 -19.64 -23.80 -38.11
CA LEU A 7 -19.67 -22.65 -37.16
C LEU A 7 -18.27 -22.43 -36.59
N LEU A 8 -17.59 -21.38 -37.01
CA LEU A 8 -16.35 -20.92 -36.38
C LEU A 8 -16.73 -20.28 -35.06
N GLY A 9 -16.48 -20.96 -33.94
CA GLY A 9 -16.61 -20.39 -32.60
C GLY A 9 -15.52 -19.38 -32.34
N LEU A 10 -15.88 -18.11 -32.29
CA LEU A 10 -14.98 -17.01 -31.88
C LEU A 10 -14.84 -17.04 -30.35
N SER A 11 -13.75 -17.65 -29.85
CA SER A 11 -13.39 -17.60 -28.41
C SER A 11 -12.94 -16.20 -28.06
N PHE A 12 -13.79 -15.42 -27.41
CA PHE A 12 -13.37 -14.18 -26.74
C PHE A 12 -12.50 -14.54 -25.54
N LEU A 13 -11.18 -14.33 -25.65
CA LEU A 13 -10.31 -14.25 -24.48
C LEU A 13 -10.72 -12.97 -23.71
N THR A 14 -11.51 -13.12 -22.67
CA THR A 14 -11.72 -12.04 -21.70
C THR A 14 -10.43 -11.86 -20.92
N CYS A 15 -9.64 -10.86 -21.29
CA CYS A 15 -8.54 -10.39 -20.47
C CYS A 15 -9.17 -9.87 -19.15
N GLN A 16 -8.98 -10.58 -18.06
CA GLN A 16 -9.39 -10.08 -16.73
C GLN A 16 -8.44 -8.95 -16.37
N VAL A 17 -8.90 -7.73 -16.50
CA VAL A 17 -8.18 -6.57 -16.00
C VAL A 17 -8.37 -6.57 -14.48
N SER A 18 -7.36 -7.00 -13.73
CA SER A 18 -7.30 -6.78 -12.28
C SER A 18 -7.25 -5.27 -12.06
N ALA A 19 -8.24 -4.73 -11.36
CA ALA A 19 -8.35 -3.28 -11.12
C ALA A 19 -7.53 -2.79 -9.92
N HIS A 20 -6.66 -3.63 -9.32
CA HIS A 20 -5.89 -3.35 -8.12
C HIS A 20 -4.61 -4.20 -8.12
N TYR A 21 -3.62 -3.85 -7.29
CA TYR A 21 -2.30 -4.50 -7.21
C TYR A 21 -1.84 -4.67 -5.77
N ILE A 22 -0.91 -5.63 -5.55
CA ILE A 22 -0.32 -5.94 -4.25
C ILE A 22 1.20 -5.99 -4.39
N PHE A 23 1.94 -5.29 -3.54
CA PHE A 23 3.40 -5.39 -3.46
C PHE A 23 3.82 -6.65 -2.70
N GLN A 24 3.58 -7.82 -3.30
CA GLN A 24 3.68 -9.12 -2.62
C GLN A 24 5.08 -9.72 -2.56
N SER A 25 6.05 -9.22 -3.35
CA SER A 25 7.38 -9.81 -3.43
C SER A 25 8.48 -8.84 -3.00
N PHE A 26 9.43 -9.34 -2.22
CA PHE A 26 10.63 -8.63 -1.80
C PHE A 26 11.85 -9.16 -2.56
N THR A 27 12.72 -8.27 -3.01
CA THR A 27 13.99 -8.62 -3.67
C THR A 27 15.16 -8.06 -2.89
N TYR A 28 16.16 -8.89 -2.63
CA TYR A 28 17.42 -8.47 -2.04
C TYR A 28 18.58 -9.20 -2.71
N LYS A 29 19.68 -8.50 -3.02
CA LYS A 29 20.85 -9.02 -3.74
C LYS A 29 20.47 -9.72 -5.07
N ASN A 30 19.58 -9.12 -5.84
CA ASN A 30 19.06 -9.65 -7.11
C ASN A 30 18.31 -10.99 -6.99
N ILE A 31 17.95 -11.42 -5.78
CA ILE A 31 17.10 -12.59 -5.54
C ILE A 31 15.71 -12.08 -5.18
N GLN A 32 14.74 -12.32 -6.08
CA GLN A 32 13.33 -12.11 -5.77
C GLN A 32 12.81 -13.31 -5.00
N TYR A 33 12.31 -13.07 -3.81
CA TYR A 33 11.74 -14.10 -2.95
C TYR A 33 10.27 -14.35 -3.31
N PRO A 34 9.74 -15.53 -2.96
CA PRO A 34 8.34 -15.85 -3.18
C PRO A 34 7.39 -14.82 -2.55
N PRO A 35 6.18 -14.64 -3.10
CA PRO A 35 5.16 -13.81 -2.50
C PRO A 35 4.98 -14.11 -1.01
N TYR A 36 4.93 -13.08 -0.19
CA TYR A 36 4.75 -13.12 1.26
C TYR A 36 5.85 -13.85 2.05
N GLY A 37 6.97 -14.23 1.44
CA GLY A 37 8.09 -14.82 2.16
C GLY A 37 8.68 -13.90 3.23
N TYR A 38 8.88 -12.63 2.87
CA TYR A 38 9.37 -11.55 3.75
C TYR A 38 8.43 -10.35 3.81
N ILE A 39 7.34 -10.37 3.05
CA ILE A 39 6.25 -9.41 3.09
C ILE A 39 5.13 -9.99 3.96
N ARG A 40 4.59 -9.21 4.87
CA ARG A 40 3.45 -9.63 5.70
C ARG A 40 2.24 -9.88 4.83
N MET A 41 1.61 -11.03 5.04
CA MET A 41 0.41 -11.37 4.31
C MET A 41 -0.76 -10.53 4.82
N ASN A 42 -1.43 -9.85 3.90
CA ASN A 42 -2.70 -9.20 4.19
C ASN A 42 -3.87 -10.19 3.96
N ASN A 43 -5.03 -9.90 4.54
CA ASN A 43 -6.28 -10.64 4.33
C ASN A 43 -7.29 -9.85 3.48
N ASN A 44 -6.84 -8.71 2.93
CA ASN A 44 -7.61 -7.77 2.13
C ASN A 44 -7.35 -7.95 0.62
N TYR A 45 -6.46 -8.85 0.27
CA TYR A 45 -5.95 -9.07 -1.07
C TYR A 45 -5.46 -7.75 -1.70
N ASN A 46 -5.93 -7.39 -2.89
CA ASN A 46 -5.53 -6.17 -3.59
C ASN A 46 -6.44 -4.95 -3.31
N SER A 47 -7.35 -5.04 -2.35
CA SER A 47 -8.22 -3.91 -2.00
C SER A 47 -7.42 -2.81 -1.30
N PRO A 48 -7.65 -1.53 -1.64
CA PRO A 48 -6.98 -0.42 -0.98
C PRO A 48 -7.55 -0.16 0.43
N ILE A 49 -6.73 0.43 1.28
CA ILE A 49 -7.18 1.05 2.53
C ILE A 49 -7.61 2.49 2.23
N ILE A 50 -8.78 2.89 2.69
CA ILE A 50 -9.36 4.22 2.45
C ILE A 50 -9.70 4.99 3.74
N ASP A 51 -9.71 4.30 4.88
CA ASP A 51 -9.99 4.91 6.18
C ASP A 51 -8.68 5.42 6.81
N LEU A 52 -8.55 6.75 6.94
CA LEU A 52 -7.38 7.41 7.50
C LEU A 52 -7.19 7.14 9.01
N ALA A 53 -8.20 6.66 9.71
CA ALA A 53 -8.15 6.31 11.12
C ALA A 53 -7.85 4.81 11.37
N SER A 54 -7.89 3.97 10.32
CA SER A 54 -7.68 2.53 10.45
C SER A 54 -6.22 2.17 10.78
N ASN A 55 -6.03 1.22 11.67
CA ASN A 55 -4.73 0.59 11.91
C ASN A 55 -4.20 -0.16 10.68
N ASP A 56 -5.08 -0.58 9.77
CA ASP A 56 -4.70 -1.22 8.51
C ASP A 56 -3.79 -0.34 7.65
N LEU A 57 -3.79 0.99 7.85
CA LEU A 57 -2.84 1.91 7.22
C LEU A 57 -1.38 1.61 7.56
N ARG A 58 -1.06 0.85 8.60
CA ARG A 58 0.32 0.47 8.93
C ARG A 58 0.87 -0.50 7.90
N CYS A 59 0.27 -1.69 7.77
CA CYS A 59 0.79 -2.79 6.98
C CYS A 59 -0.30 -3.55 6.20
N ASN A 60 -1.39 -2.89 5.81
CA ASN A 60 -2.60 -3.47 5.23
C ASN A 60 -3.39 -4.33 6.24
N SER A 61 -4.61 -4.71 5.91
CA SER A 61 -5.51 -5.46 6.78
C SER A 61 -4.94 -6.84 7.14
N GLY A 62 -4.75 -7.09 8.43
CA GLY A 62 -4.11 -8.31 8.96
C GLY A 62 -2.58 -8.27 8.96
N GLY A 63 -1.96 -7.28 8.30
CA GLY A 63 -0.50 -7.11 8.25
C GLY A 63 0.11 -6.52 9.52
N GLU A 64 -0.68 -6.18 10.55
CA GLU A 64 -0.18 -5.79 11.87
C GLU A 64 0.54 -6.96 12.57
N THR A 65 0.26 -8.19 12.15
CA THR A 65 0.89 -9.40 12.67
C THR A 65 1.81 -10.03 11.62
N SER A 66 2.81 -10.75 12.08
CA SER A 66 3.75 -11.46 11.21
C SER A 66 3.09 -12.60 10.41
N ASN A 67 2.09 -13.30 10.98
CA ASN A 67 1.40 -14.44 10.36
C ASN A 67 2.35 -15.49 9.75
N GLY A 68 3.51 -15.73 10.38
CA GLY A 68 4.51 -16.66 9.88
C GLY A 68 5.46 -16.09 8.82
N THR A 69 5.35 -14.83 8.45
CA THR A 69 6.30 -14.14 7.58
C THR A 69 7.71 -14.18 8.18
N GLN A 70 8.70 -14.52 7.39
CA GLN A 70 10.09 -14.55 7.81
C GLN A 70 10.71 -13.16 7.88
N THR A 71 11.80 -13.02 8.65
CA THR A 71 12.60 -11.79 8.70
C THR A 71 13.92 -12.02 7.96
N ILE A 72 14.24 -11.15 6.98
CA ILE A 72 15.48 -11.24 6.21
C ILE A 72 16.56 -10.31 6.79
N THR A 73 17.80 -10.78 6.87
CA THR A 73 18.93 -9.92 7.20
C THR A 73 19.41 -9.17 5.96
N VAL A 74 19.44 -7.83 6.07
CA VAL A 74 19.90 -6.91 5.04
C VAL A 74 21.03 -6.03 5.58
N LYS A 75 21.88 -5.50 4.69
CA LYS A 75 22.93 -4.55 5.09
C LYS A 75 22.50 -3.13 4.75
N ALA A 76 22.79 -2.19 5.64
CA ALA A 76 22.72 -0.77 5.33
C ALA A 76 23.62 -0.45 4.12
N GLY A 77 23.11 0.35 3.20
CA GLY A 77 23.76 0.64 1.92
C GLY A 77 23.45 -0.34 0.78
N ASP A 78 22.90 -1.52 1.05
CA ASP A 78 22.47 -2.45 0.00
C ASP A 78 21.10 -2.05 -0.57
N SER A 79 20.88 -2.39 -1.84
CA SER A 79 19.58 -2.18 -2.50
C SER A 79 18.60 -3.30 -2.21
N PHE A 80 17.31 -2.93 -2.12
CA PHE A 80 16.17 -3.82 -2.03
C PHE A 80 15.08 -3.38 -3.01
N SER A 81 14.14 -4.27 -3.31
CA SER A 81 12.99 -3.92 -4.15
C SER A 81 11.69 -4.50 -3.61
N PHE A 82 10.61 -3.77 -3.87
CA PHE A 82 9.24 -4.29 -3.81
C PHE A 82 8.73 -4.52 -5.23
N THR A 83 8.11 -5.67 -5.48
CA THR A 83 7.50 -6.01 -6.75
C THR A 83 6.02 -6.30 -6.55
N ALA A 84 5.18 -5.58 -7.30
CA ALA A 84 3.75 -5.81 -7.34
C ALA A 84 3.40 -7.01 -8.24
N ASP A 85 2.25 -7.64 -7.99
CA ASP A 85 1.71 -8.73 -8.82
C ASP A 85 1.44 -8.28 -10.26
N VAL A 86 0.94 -7.06 -10.44
CA VAL A 86 0.78 -6.37 -11.72
C VAL A 86 1.38 -4.97 -11.63
N PRO A 87 1.69 -4.30 -12.76
CA PRO A 87 2.18 -2.93 -12.73
C PRO A 87 1.23 -1.98 -12.03
N VAL A 88 1.77 -1.04 -11.23
CA VAL A 88 1.00 0.09 -10.70
C VAL A 88 0.45 0.91 -11.87
N TYR A 89 -0.84 1.26 -11.83
CA TYR A 89 -1.48 2.04 -12.90
C TYR A 89 -2.35 3.21 -12.39
N HIS A 90 -2.63 3.28 -11.10
CA HIS A 90 -3.30 4.44 -10.52
C HIS A 90 -2.33 5.60 -10.35
N GLN A 91 -2.70 6.77 -10.91
CA GLN A 91 -1.92 7.99 -10.71
C GLN A 91 -1.87 8.35 -9.23
N GLY A 92 -0.66 8.69 -8.78
CA GLY A 92 -0.42 9.06 -7.41
C GLY A 92 1.02 8.77 -6.96
N PRO A 93 1.45 9.32 -5.82
CA PRO A 93 2.80 9.15 -5.31
C PRO A 93 3.04 7.75 -4.75
N LEU A 94 4.31 7.38 -4.73
CA LEU A 94 4.78 6.23 -3.96
C LEU A 94 5.72 6.72 -2.87
N SER A 95 5.60 6.15 -1.67
CA SER A 95 6.48 6.44 -0.53
C SER A 95 6.99 5.15 0.11
N ILE A 96 8.20 5.18 0.64
CA ILE A 96 8.74 4.11 1.48
C ILE A 96 9.02 4.66 2.86
N TYR A 97 8.53 3.96 3.87
CA TYR A 97 8.73 4.24 5.28
C TYR A 97 9.48 3.10 5.94
N MET A 98 10.14 3.41 7.05
CA MET A 98 10.66 2.40 7.95
C MET A 98 10.22 2.70 9.38
N ALA A 99 10.12 1.64 10.20
CA ALA A 99 9.86 1.75 11.63
C ALA A 99 10.74 0.76 12.37
N LYS A 100 11.50 1.24 13.37
CA LYS A 100 12.36 0.40 14.19
C LYS A 100 11.52 -0.39 15.19
N ALA A 101 11.63 -1.70 15.15
CA ALA A 101 10.99 -2.57 16.12
C ALA A 101 11.66 -2.43 17.50
N PRO A 102 10.89 -2.37 18.60
CA PRO A 102 11.45 -2.33 19.95
C PRO A 102 12.12 -3.64 20.36
N THR A 103 11.72 -4.75 19.76
CA THR A 103 12.30 -6.09 19.97
C THR A 103 12.61 -6.74 18.61
N THR A 104 11.70 -7.56 18.09
CA THR A 104 11.86 -8.21 16.77
C THR A 104 10.87 -7.64 15.76
N ALA A 105 11.24 -7.64 14.48
CA ALA A 105 10.32 -7.24 13.42
C ALA A 105 9.03 -8.09 13.43
N ALA A 106 9.16 -9.39 13.72
CA ALA A 106 8.01 -10.30 13.75
C ALA A 106 7.01 -9.99 14.86
N ALA A 107 7.46 -9.51 16.03
CA ALA A 107 6.61 -9.18 17.17
C ALA A 107 6.03 -7.74 17.12
N PHE A 108 6.51 -6.92 16.19
CA PHE A 108 6.17 -5.50 16.13
C PHE A 108 4.94 -5.27 15.23
N ASP A 109 3.92 -4.59 15.75
CA ASP A 109 2.69 -4.23 15.03
C ASP A 109 2.74 -2.88 14.31
N GLY A 110 3.87 -2.16 14.42
CA GLY A 110 4.03 -0.83 13.83
C GLY A 110 3.34 0.30 14.60
N SER A 111 2.84 0.06 15.81
CA SER A 111 2.19 1.08 16.63
C SER A 111 3.21 2.10 17.21
N GLY A 112 2.69 3.30 17.52
CA GLY A 112 3.49 4.40 18.11
C GLY A 112 4.02 5.39 17.09
N GLN A 113 4.71 6.43 17.59
CA GLN A 113 5.35 7.46 16.77
C GLN A 113 6.76 7.00 16.35
N VAL A 114 6.81 6.04 15.44
CA VAL A 114 8.01 5.27 15.08
C VAL A 114 8.33 5.25 13.59
N TRP A 115 7.39 5.71 12.75
CA TRP A 115 7.52 5.70 11.30
C TRP A 115 8.27 6.94 10.81
N PHE A 116 9.29 6.73 9.99
CA PHE A 116 10.01 7.79 9.27
C PHE A 116 10.05 7.44 7.79
N LYS A 117 10.00 8.46 6.94
CA LYS A 117 9.98 8.29 5.49
C LYS A 117 11.41 8.29 4.95
N ILE A 118 11.72 7.34 4.08
CA ILE A 118 13.03 7.24 3.43
C ILE A 118 12.98 7.59 1.93
N LEU A 119 11.79 7.52 1.30
CA LEU A 119 11.62 7.83 -0.13
C LEU A 119 10.25 8.42 -0.40
N ASP A 120 10.22 9.42 -1.28
CA ASP A 120 9.04 9.88 -2.00
C ASP A 120 9.29 9.86 -3.51
N ILE A 121 8.31 9.37 -4.27
CA ILE A 121 8.25 9.43 -5.72
C ILE A 121 6.96 10.12 -6.09
N GLY A 122 7.03 11.40 -6.43
CA GLY A 122 5.93 12.19 -6.96
C GLY A 122 5.94 12.21 -8.50
N PRO A 123 5.04 12.98 -9.12
CA PRO A 123 5.06 13.22 -10.55
C PRO A 123 6.20 14.16 -10.93
N THR A 124 6.67 14.02 -12.16
CA THR A 124 7.50 15.04 -12.82
C THR A 124 6.62 15.91 -13.69
N PHE A 125 6.89 17.23 -13.71
CA PHE A 125 6.14 18.17 -14.54
C PHE A 125 7.01 18.65 -15.71
N THR A 126 6.52 18.42 -16.93
CA THR A 126 7.16 18.96 -18.15
C THR A 126 6.10 19.75 -18.90
N ASN A 127 6.36 21.03 -19.15
CA ASN A 127 5.40 21.94 -19.78
C ASN A 127 4.01 21.90 -19.12
N GLN A 128 3.97 21.87 -17.79
CA GLN A 128 2.76 21.79 -16.96
C GLN A 128 1.99 20.45 -17.08
N VAL A 129 2.57 19.43 -17.70
CA VAL A 129 1.99 18.09 -17.80
C VAL A 129 2.67 17.19 -16.79
N ALA A 130 1.88 16.55 -15.92
CA ALA A 130 2.36 15.59 -14.93
C ALA A 130 2.63 14.24 -15.57
N THR A 131 3.79 13.66 -15.30
CA THR A 131 4.13 12.27 -15.61
C THR A 131 4.37 11.51 -14.32
N TRP A 132 3.66 10.41 -14.13
CA TRP A 132 3.75 9.55 -12.96
C TRP A 132 4.69 8.37 -13.20
N ASN A 133 5.50 8.05 -12.20
CA ASN A 133 6.45 6.93 -12.24
C ASN A 133 5.76 5.64 -11.78
N LEU A 134 4.95 5.05 -12.66
CA LEU A 134 4.14 3.86 -12.42
C LEU A 134 4.89 2.62 -12.90
N TYR A 135 5.47 1.86 -11.97
CA TYR A 135 6.26 0.66 -12.25
C TYR A 135 5.63 -0.58 -11.63
N GLN A 136 6.12 -1.75 -11.99
CA GLN A 136 5.81 -2.98 -11.28
C GLN A 136 6.77 -3.23 -10.12
N THR A 137 8.05 -2.86 -10.30
CA THR A 137 9.10 -3.01 -9.30
C THR A 137 9.70 -1.66 -8.96
N TYR A 138 9.86 -1.40 -7.67
CA TYR A 138 10.52 -0.21 -7.14
C TYR A 138 11.71 -0.63 -6.32
N THR A 139 12.90 -0.15 -6.70
CA THR A 139 14.17 -0.46 -6.05
C THR A 139 14.70 0.77 -5.34
N TYR A 140 15.10 0.59 -4.09
CA TYR A 140 15.72 1.63 -3.28
C TYR A 140 16.83 1.06 -2.41
N THR A 141 17.55 1.92 -1.69
CA THR A 141 18.70 1.54 -0.85
C THR A 141 18.32 1.62 0.63
N ILE A 142 18.69 0.62 1.41
CA ILE A 142 18.66 0.69 2.88
C ILE A 142 19.57 1.86 3.30
N PRO A 143 19.06 2.88 4.03
CA PRO A 143 19.87 4.04 4.36
C PRO A 143 21.17 3.67 5.06
N PRO A 144 22.35 4.09 4.57
CA PRO A 144 23.64 3.77 5.18
C PRO A 144 23.78 4.21 6.63
N ASN A 145 23.15 5.35 6.98
CA ASN A 145 23.18 5.89 8.35
C ASN A 145 22.16 5.23 9.28
N LEU A 146 21.36 4.28 8.82
CA LEU A 146 20.36 3.62 9.63
C LEU A 146 21.01 2.77 10.72
N PRO A 147 20.64 2.91 12.01
CA PRO A 147 21.15 2.07 13.08
C PRO A 147 20.82 0.58 12.88
N ASN A 148 21.67 -0.30 13.36
CA ASN A 148 21.38 -1.74 13.40
C ASN A 148 20.09 -2.04 14.18
N GLY A 149 19.40 -3.11 13.83
CA GLY A 149 18.21 -3.59 14.50
C GLY A 149 17.17 -4.16 13.56
N ASP A 150 16.04 -4.54 14.13
CA ASP A 150 14.90 -5.04 13.39
C ASP A 150 13.97 -3.90 12.98
N TYR A 151 13.44 -4.00 11.75
CA TYR A 151 12.59 -2.96 11.15
C TYR A 151 11.43 -3.57 10.36
N LEU A 152 10.34 -2.81 10.31
CA LEU A 152 9.38 -2.93 9.21
C LEU A 152 9.77 -1.94 8.13
N ILE A 153 9.77 -2.39 6.86
CA ILE A 153 9.84 -1.51 5.68
C ILE A 153 8.46 -1.51 5.05
N ARG A 154 7.85 -0.33 4.97
CA ARG A 154 6.50 -0.14 4.47
C ARG A 154 6.55 0.58 3.12
N ILE A 155 6.08 -0.08 2.06
CA ILE A 155 5.79 0.58 0.80
C ILE A 155 4.34 1.07 0.81
N GLN A 156 4.11 2.24 0.22
CA GLN A 156 2.79 2.85 0.05
C GLN A 156 2.70 3.48 -1.32
N GLN A 157 1.71 3.09 -2.11
CA GLN A 157 1.25 3.88 -3.25
C GLN A 157 -0.11 4.49 -2.89
N LEU A 158 -0.24 5.81 -3.04
CA LEU A 158 -1.49 6.53 -2.81
C LEU A 158 -2.13 6.88 -4.15
N GLY A 159 -3.13 6.10 -4.57
CA GLY A 159 -3.92 6.39 -5.77
C GLY A 159 -4.85 7.59 -5.55
N ILE A 160 -4.60 8.70 -6.26
CA ILE A 160 -5.38 9.94 -6.20
C ILE A 160 -6.17 10.20 -7.49
N HIS A 161 -6.38 9.13 -8.28
CA HIS A 161 -7.20 9.15 -9.49
C HIS A 161 -8.69 9.38 -9.23
N ASN A 162 -9.14 9.21 -7.98
CA ASN A 162 -10.49 9.54 -7.50
C ASN A 162 -10.39 10.78 -6.58
N PRO A 163 -10.50 12.01 -7.13
CA PRO A 163 -10.25 13.23 -6.35
C PRO A 163 -11.25 13.42 -5.20
N TYR A 164 -10.71 13.67 -4.01
CA TYR A 164 -11.50 14.02 -2.83
C TYR A 164 -12.13 15.43 -3.01
N PRO A 165 -13.36 15.72 -2.49
CA PRO A 165 -14.23 14.83 -1.73
C PRO A 165 -15.23 14.03 -2.58
N GLY A 166 -15.24 14.17 -3.89
CA GLY A 166 -16.14 13.44 -4.79
C GLY A 166 -15.80 11.95 -4.90
N GLY A 167 -14.51 11.62 -4.80
CA GLY A 167 -13.97 10.28 -4.66
C GLY A 167 -13.15 10.15 -3.38
N ILE A 168 -12.54 9.00 -3.16
CA ILE A 168 -11.69 8.73 -2.01
C ILE A 168 -10.33 8.23 -2.50
N PRO A 169 -9.20 8.87 -2.13
CA PRO A 169 -7.86 8.36 -2.38
C PRO A 169 -7.63 6.98 -1.75
N GLN A 170 -6.82 6.17 -2.41
CA GLN A 170 -6.68 4.74 -2.14
C GLN A 170 -5.24 4.41 -1.76
N PHE A 171 -5.03 3.84 -0.58
CA PHE A 171 -3.71 3.39 -0.12
C PHE A 171 -3.50 1.90 -0.44
N TYR A 172 -2.47 1.61 -1.24
CA TYR A 172 -1.95 0.28 -1.53
C TYR A 172 -0.67 0.09 -0.72
N ILE A 173 -0.70 -0.76 0.30
CA ILE A 173 0.30 -0.82 1.35
C ILE A 173 0.73 -2.25 1.60
N GLU A 174 2.04 -2.46 1.80
CA GLU A 174 2.58 -3.72 2.31
C GLU A 174 3.81 -3.46 3.19
N CYS A 175 4.11 -4.39 4.11
CA CYS A 175 5.26 -4.32 5.01
C CYS A 175 6.17 -5.53 4.85
N ALA A 176 7.48 -5.27 4.66
CA ALA A 176 8.52 -6.28 4.75
C ALA A 176 9.13 -6.30 6.16
N GLN A 177 9.59 -7.47 6.61
CA GLN A 177 10.31 -7.68 7.87
C GLN A 177 11.80 -7.84 7.61
N VAL A 178 12.63 -6.97 8.20
CA VAL A 178 14.08 -6.99 8.00
C VAL A 178 14.85 -6.84 9.30
N THR A 179 16.03 -7.48 9.38
CA THR A 179 17.07 -7.16 10.35
C THR A 179 18.18 -6.40 9.63
N VAL A 180 18.42 -5.16 10.00
CA VAL A 180 19.47 -4.30 9.42
C VAL A 180 20.78 -4.52 10.16
N THR A 181 21.84 -4.76 9.39
CA THR A 181 23.23 -4.90 9.86
C THR A 181 24.15 -3.93 9.13
N ASN A 182 25.35 -3.73 9.66
CA ASN A 182 26.35 -2.79 9.11
C ASN A 182 25.83 -1.35 8.98
N GLY A 183 24.89 -0.98 9.85
CA GLY A 183 24.31 0.34 9.86
C GLY A 183 25.17 1.38 10.55
N GLY A 184 24.76 2.62 10.39
CA GLY A 184 25.38 3.79 11.01
C GLY A 184 24.79 4.12 12.39
N SER A 185 25.02 5.37 12.81
CA SER A 185 24.54 5.92 14.08
C SER A 185 23.57 7.10 13.87
N GLY A 186 22.91 7.14 12.72
CA GLY A 186 21.97 8.22 12.40
C GLY A 186 20.74 8.21 13.31
N THR A 187 20.06 9.34 13.36
CA THR A 187 18.78 9.48 14.07
C THR A 187 17.68 9.68 13.02
N PRO A 188 16.92 8.62 12.67
CA PRO A 188 15.85 8.74 11.70
C PRO A 188 14.74 9.70 12.17
N GLY A 189 14.21 10.46 11.23
CA GLY A 189 13.11 11.40 11.51
C GLY A 189 12.81 12.34 10.35
N PRO A 190 11.70 13.09 10.42
CA PRO A 190 10.77 13.16 11.57
C PRO A 190 10.01 11.84 11.77
N LEU A 191 9.68 11.54 13.03
CA LEU A 191 8.87 10.37 13.37
C LEU A 191 7.39 10.74 13.42
N VAL A 192 6.55 9.85 12.90
CA VAL A 192 5.09 9.98 12.93
C VAL A 192 4.43 8.68 13.37
N SER A 193 3.17 8.78 13.80
CA SER A 193 2.30 7.62 14.02
C SER A 193 1.51 7.31 12.74
N ILE A 194 1.29 6.04 12.44
CA ILE A 194 0.35 5.58 11.44
C ILE A 194 -0.66 4.67 12.15
N PRO A 195 -1.97 4.97 12.13
CA PRO A 195 -2.63 6.18 11.59
C PRO A 195 -2.20 7.48 12.30
N GLY A 196 -2.50 8.62 11.67
CA GLY A 196 -2.22 9.97 12.17
C GLY A 196 -1.21 10.76 11.32
N ALA A 197 -0.50 10.10 10.39
CA ALA A 197 0.43 10.77 9.48
C ALA A 197 -0.24 11.43 8.26
N PHE A 198 -1.50 11.14 8.01
CA PHE A 198 -2.27 11.59 6.84
C PHE A 198 -3.57 12.23 7.30
N SER A 199 -4.02 13.28 6.57
CA SER A 199 -5.25 14.00 6.83
C SER A 199 -6.04 14.20 5.53
N ASP A 200 -7.36 14.23 5.65
CA ASP A 200 -8.28 14.62 4.57
C ASP A 200 -8.24 16.12 4.24
N THR A 201 -7.43 16.89 4.96
CA THR A 201 -7.11 18.29 4.68
C THR A 201 -5.72 18.47 4.06
N ASP A 202 -4.95 17.37 3.91
CA ASP A 202 -3.62 17.40 3.30
C ASP A 202 -3.75 17.78 1.80
N PRO A 203 -3.05 18.83 1.33
CA PRO A 203 -3.16 19.26 -0.07
C PRO A 203 -2.83 18.17 -1.08
N GLY A 204 -1.88 17.27 -0.76
CA GLY A 204 -1.53 16.17 -1.64
C GLY A 204 -2.55 15.02 -1.63
N TYR A 205 -3.41 14.94 -0.60
CA TYR A 205 -4.51 14.00 -0.53
C TYR A 205 -5.77 14.54 -1.23
N THR A 206 -6.04 15.84 -1.12
CA THR A 206 -7.27 16.47 -1.63
C THR A 206 -7.17 17.00 -3.06
N VAL A 207 -5.99 16.91 -3.68
CA VAL A 207 -5.75 17.48 -5.01
C VAL A 207 -6.62 16.83 -6.09
N ASN A 208 -7.11 17.66 -7.02
CA ASN A 208 -7.70 17.20 -8.26
C ASN A 208 -6.65 17.18 -9.36
N ILE A 209 -6.16 16.00 -9.72
CA ILE A 209 -5.11 15.83 -10.75
C ILE A 209 -5.58 16.12 -12.18
N TYR A 210 -6.89 16.31 -12.39
CA TYR A 210 -7.50 16.58 -13.70
C TYR A 210 -7.76 18.08 -13.95
N SER A 211 -7.49 18.95 -12.96
CA SER A 211 -7.77 20.39 -13.07
C SER A 211 -6.69 21.21 -12.36
N ASN A 212 -6.02 22.10 -13.09
CA ASN A 212 -5.02 23.04 -12.55
C ASN A 212 -3.90 22.34 -11.77
N PHE A 213 -3.44 21.19 -12.27
CA PHE A 213 -2.45 20.34 -11.60
C PHE A 213 -1.05 20.61 -12.16
N TYR A 214 -0.32 21.53 -11.53
CA TYR A 214 1.00 22.02 -12.00
C TYR A 214 2.12 21.80 -10.97
N ASN A 215 1.78 21.44 -9.75
CA ASN A 215 2.71 21.07 -8.69
C ASN A 215 2.06 20.01 -7.79
N TYR A 216 2.89 19.34 -6.99
CA TYR A 216 2.40 18.31 -6.08
C TYR A 216 3.32 18.17 -4.87
N THR A 217 2.71 18.08 -3.69
CA THR A 217 3.41 17.75 -2.44
C THR A 217 2.93 16.38 -1.97
N VAL A 218 3.86 15.45 -1.81
CA VAL A 218 3.54 14.09 -1.35
C VAL A 218 3.08 14.15 0.11
N PRO A 219 1.92 13.56 0.45
CA PRO A 219 1.41 13.53 1.82
C PRO A 219 2.35 12.86 2.84
N GLY A 220 2.17 13.24 4.11
CA GLY A 220 2.92 12.69 5.23
C GLY A 220 4.19 13.48 5.58
N PRO A 221 5.10 12.92 6.43
CA PRO A 221 6.28 13.62 6.89
C PRO A 221 7.30 13.87 5.77
N ALA A 222 8.22 14.79 6.00
CA ALA A 222 9.39 14.96 5.15
C ALA A 222 10.24 13.68 5.14
N VAL A 223 10.90 13.43 4.01
CA VAL A 223 11.89 12.34 3.89
C VAL A 223 13.05 12.61 4.84
N TRP A 224 13.53 11.59 5.55
CA TRP A 224 14.70 11.69 6.42
C TRP A 224 15.93 12.21 5.67
N ALA A 225 16.37 13.41 5.99
CA ALA A 225 17.41 14.11 5.21
C ALA A 225 18.82 13.51 5.41
N SER A 226 19.11 12.94 6.59
CA SER A 226 20.46 12.45 6.95
C SER A 226 20.65 10.95 6.74
N GLN A 227 20.03 10.38 5.71
CA GLN A 227 20.07 8.93 5.42
C GLN A 227 21.48 8.42 5.10
N GLY A 228 22.34 9.27 4.54
CA GLY A 228 23.60 8.88 3.90
C GLY A 228 23.39 8.24 2.52
N GLY A 229 24.46 8.17 1.73
CA GLY A 229 24.38 7.60 0.38
C GLY A 229 23.66 8.48 -0.64
N SER A 230 23.37 7.88 -1.80
CA SER A 230 22.64 8.53 -2.89
C SER A 230 21.16 8.17 -2.83
N SER A 231 20.30 9.17 -2.87
CA SER A 231 18.83 8.99 -2.92
C SER A 231 18.35 8.63 -4.33
N ILE A 232 18.97 7.62 -4.94
CA ILE A 232 18.60 7.13 -6.27
C ILE A 232 17.63 5.97 -6.11
N TYR A 233 16.49 6.04 -6.78
CA TYR A 233 15.59 4.90 -6.96
C TYR A 233 15.56 4.47 -8.42
N THR A 234 15.24 3.22 -8.65
CA THR A 234 14.99 2.70 -9.99
C THR A 234 13.63 1.99 -10.03
N GLY A 235 13.00 2.01 -11.20
CA GLY A 235 11.74 1.33 -11.40
C GLY A 235 11.77 0.51 -12.69
N ILE A 236 11.06 -0.61 -12.71
CA ILE A 236 10.92 -1.49 -13.87
C ILE A 236 9.44 -1.64 -14.19
N SER A 237 9.05 -1.27 -15.43
CA SER A 237 7.73 -1.58 -15.97
C SER A 237 7.71 -3.00 -16.52
N SER A 238 6.59 -3.73 -16.38
CA SER A 238 6.49 -5.07 -16.95
C SER A 238 6.52 -5.01 -18.49
N GLY A 239 7.32 -5.88 -19.10
CA GLY A 239 7.31 -6.11 -20.55
C GLY A 239 8.57 -5.76 -21.31
N ASN A 240 9.49 -4.98 -20.77
CA ASN A 240 10.83 -4.80 -21.32
C ASN A 240 11.85 -4.71 -20.20
N ASN A 241 12.89 -5.53 -20.25
CA ASN A 241 14.04 -5.56 -19.32
C ASN A 241 14.93 -4.30 -19.41
N ALA A 242 14.35 -3.13 -19.58
CA ALA A 242 15.08 -1.88 -19.55
C ALA A 242 14.87 -1.19 -18.19
N ALA A 243 15.84 -1.38 -17.30
CA ALA A 243 15.93 -0.56 -16.09
C ALA A 243 16.10 0.91 -16.52
N THR A 244 15.09 1.71 -16.35
CA THR A 244 15.21 3.15 -16.53
C THR A 244 15.82 3.72 -15.26
N THR A 245 17.12 4.02 -15.32
CA THR A 245 17.78 4.75 -14.24
C THR A 245 17.25 6.18 -14.26
N LEU A 246 16.44 6.53 -13.28
CA LEU A 246 15.96 7.90 -13.13
C LEU A 246 16.99 8.68 -12.31
N THR A 247 17.40 9.78 -12.87
CA THR A 247 18.42 10.70 -12.36
C THR A 247 18.03 11.23 -10.97
N SER A 248 19.04 11.40 -10.12
CA SER A 248 18.95 11.94 -8.76
C SER A 248 17.96 13.09 -8.62
N MET A 249 17.06 13.02 -7.64
CA MET A 249 16.37 14.20 -7.14
C MET A 249 17.41 15.19 -6.61
N PRO A 250 17.31 16.51 -6.90
CA PRO A 250 18.17 17.49 -6.28
C PRO A 250 17.99 17.43 -4.77
N ALA A 251 19.10 17.43 -4.03
CA ALA A 251 19.07 17.55 -2.58
C ALA A 251 18.26 18.81 -2.22
N ALA A 252 17.26 18.64 -1.35
CA ALA A 252 16.45 19.75 -0.86
C ALA A 252 17.37 20.69 -0.04
N THR A 253 17.89 21.72 -0.69
CA THR A 253 18.51 22.87 -0.02
C THR A 253 17.39 23.79 0.47
N GLY A 254 16.72 23.40 1.53
CA GLY A 254 15.77 24.22 2.24
C GLY A 254 16.41 24.75 3.51
N VAL A 255 16.94 25.95 3.47
CA VAL A 255 17.18 26.74 4.69
C VAL A 255 15.82 27.17 5.21
N VAL A 256 15.32 26.47 6.23
CA VAL A 256 14.12 26.88 6.97
C VAL A 256 14.60 27.65 8.20
N THR A 257 14.48 28.95 8.15
CA THR A 257 14.51 29.79 9.33
C THR A 257 13.18 29.64 10.07
N THR A 258 13.16 28.86 11.15
CA THR A 258 11.99 28.73 12.04
C THR A 258 12.08 29.75 13.16
N THR A 259 11.20 30.72 13.14
CA THR A 259 10.77 31.44 14.35
C THR A 259 9.52 30.74 14.89
N ALA A 260 9.65 30.06 16.01
CA ALA A 260 8.54 29.44 16.74
C ALA A 260 7.87 30.48 17.68
N PRO A 261 6.53 30.49 17.74
CA PRO A 261 5.85 31.08 18.89
C PRO A 261 5.56 30.02 19.95
N ALA A 262 5.88 30.35 21.20
CA ALA A 262 5.56 29.53 22.35
C ALA A 262 4.06 29.52 22.63
N SER A 263 3.49 28.33 22.85
CA SER A 263 2.12 28.16 23.34
C SER A 263 2.12 27.49 24.71
N ALA A 264 1.37 28.09 25.62
CA ALA A 264 1.17 27.68 27.01
C ALA A 264 0.21 26.45 27.10
N PRO A 265 0.26 25.70 28.21
CA PRO A 265 -0.52 24.48 28.37
C PRO A 265 -1.97 24.78 28.76
N ALA A 266 -2.91 24.11 28.09
CA ALA A 266 -4.32 24.09 28.48
C ALA A 266 -4.61 22.87 29.34
N THR A 267 -5.14 23.10 30.51
CA THR A 267 -5.64 22.11 31.49
C THR A 267 -6.96 21.53 30.99
N ALA A 268 -7.04 20.23 30.76
CA ALA A 268 -8.27 19.55 30.43
C ALA A 268 -8.93 18.97 31.68
N THR A 269 -10.14 19.41 31.96
CA THR A 269 -11.03 18.91 33.03
C THR A 269 -11.81 17.70 32.54
N HIS A 270 -11.68 16.58 33.20
CA HIS A 270 -12.48 15.38 32.96
C HIS A 270 -13.93 15.56 33.44
N THR A 271 -14.90 15.32 32.56
CA THR A 271 -16.29 15.09 32.94
C THR A 271 -16.69 13.70 32.47
N THR A 272 -16.97 12.85 33.44
CA THR A 272 -17.45 11.48 33.26
C THR A 272 -18.96 11.52 32.99
N LEU A 273 -19.41 11.00 31.87
CA LEU A 273 -20.82 10.72 31.61
C LEU A 273 -21.03 9.21 31.43
N THR A 274 -21.72 8.64 32.39
CA THR A 274 -22.23 7.28 32.39
C THR A 274 -23.50 7.23 31.57
N THR A 275 -23.57 6.41 30.53
CA THR A 275 -24.83 6.11 29.84
C THR A 275 -25.10 4.61 29.84
N VAL A 276 -26.31 4.31 30.29
CA VAL A 276 -26.95 3.01 30.46
C VAL A 276 -27.28 2.41 29.11
N ALA A 277 -26.93 1.12 28.95
CA ALA A 277 -27.30 0.34 27.77
C ALA A 277 -28.76 -0.15 27.89
N THR A 278 -29.56 0.16 26.89
CA THR A 278 -30.86 -0.47 26.69
C THR A 278 -30.84 -1.33 25.45
N SER A 279 -30.95 -2.62 25.63
CA SER A 279 -31.02 -3.63 24.56
C SER A 279 -32.44 -3.67 23.99
N THR A 280 -32.58 -3.39 22.71
CA THR A 280 -33.79 -3.72 21.95
C THR A 280 -33.45 -4.76 20.89
N LYS A 281 -34.04 -5.94 21.05
CA LYS A 281 -34.11 -7.00 20.03
C LYS A 281 -35.03 -6.52 18.90
N THR A 282 -34.57 -6.53 17.69
CA THR A 282 -35.42 -6.40 16.51
C THR A 282 -35.20 -7.60 15.59
N SER A 283 -36.32 -8.18 15.23
CA SER A 283 -36.49 -9.41 14.47
C SER A 283 -35.94 -9.30 13.04
N ALA A 284 -35.37 -10.43 12.58
CA ALA A 284 -34.94 -10.63 11.20
C ALA A 284 -36.13 -10.64 10.24
N SER A 285 -36.09 -9.80 9.23
CA SER A 285 -36.90 -9.93 8.02
C SER A 285 -36.04 -10.58 6.94
N THR A 286 -36.37 -11.81 6.58
CA THR A 286 -35.84 -12.55 5.44
C THR A 286 -36.31 -11.91 4.14
N SER A 287 -35.43 -11.22 3.42
CA SER A 287 -35.62 -10.91 2.01
C SER A 287 -34.91 -11.97 1.18
N SER A 288 -35.71 -12.81 0.52
CA SER A 288 -35.25 -13.74 -0.49
C SER A 288 -34.75 -12.97 -1.71
N SER A 289 -33.44 -12.90 -1.91
CA SER A 289 -32.86 -12.48 -3.19
C SER A 289 -32.72 -13.69 -4.09
N ALA A 290 -33.23 -13.59 -5.31
CA ALA A 290 -33.19 -14.62 -6.34
C ALA A 290 -31.74 -15.10 -6.57
N ALA A 291 -31.55 -16.41 -6.53
CA ALA A 291 -30.28 -17.06 -6.83
C ALA A 291 -29.91 -16.79 -8.30
N ALA A 292 -28.80 -16.10 -8.52
CA ALA A 292 -28.17 -16.01 -9.83
C ALA A 292 -27.63 -17.40 -10.20
N THR A 293 -27.95 -17.86 -11.41
CA THR A 293 -27.48 -19.14 -11.98
C THR A 293 -25.95 -19.13 -11.99
N PRO A 294 -25.24 -20.16 -11.47
CA PRO A 294 -23.79 -20.15 -11.44
C PRO A 294 -23.25 -20.23 -12.86
N THR A 295 -22.57 -19.20 -13.32
CA THR A 295 -21.69 -19.25 -14.47
C THR A 295 -20.52 -20.16 -14.07
N GLY A 296 -20.34 -21.28 -14.80
CA GLY A 296 -19.45 -22.39 -14.42
C GLY A 296 -17.94 -22.12 -14.41
N VAL A 297 -17.51 -20.92 -14.06
CA VAL A 297 -16.11 -20.54 -13.89
C VAL A 297 -15.72 -20.81 -12.43
N VAL A 298 -14.88 -21.84 -12.23
CA VAL A 298 -14.32 -22.16 -10.92
C VAL A 298 -13.20 -21.16 -10.60
N VAL A 299 -13.33 -20.48 -9.46
CA VAL A 299 -12.36 -19.51 -8.96
C VAL A 299 -11.29 -20.26 -8.16
N GLN A 300 -10.02 -20.02 -8.51
CA GLN A 300 -8.90 -20.60 -7.78
C GLN A 300 -8.81 -20.04 -6.36
N LYS A 301 -8.15 -20.80 -5.47
CA LYS A 301 -7.88 -20.33 -4.11
C LYS A 301 -7.24 -18.94 -4.14
N TYR A 302 -7.72 -18.05 -3.29
CA TYR A 302 -7.39 -16.63 -3.19
C TYR A 302 -7.95 -15.73 -4.32
N GLY A 303 -8.70 -16.25 -5.26
CA GLY A 303 -9.43 -15.44 -6.25
C GLY A 303 -10.74 -14.86 -5.72
N GLN A 304 -11.20 -13.74 -6.30
CA GLN A 304 -12.49 -13.14 -5.94
C GLN A 304 -13.64 -14.02 -6.40
N CYS A 305 -14.59 -14.27 -5.50
CA CYS A 305 -15.73 -15.14 -5.74
C CYS A 305 -17.09 -14.48 -5.43
N GLY A 306 -17.11 -13.18 -5.09
CA GLY A 306 -18.35 -12.46 -4.79
C GLY A 306 -18.10 -11.02 -4.37
N GLY A 307 -19.19 -10.33 -4.01
CA GLY A 307 -19.23 -8.93 -3.61
C GLY A 307 -20.27 -8.14 -4.40
N GLN A 308 -20.64 -6.97 -3.92
CA GLN A 308 -21.61 -6.11 -4.60
C GLN A 308 -21.07 -5.68 -5.98
N GLY A 309 -21.82 -5.95 -7.04
CA GLY A 309 -21.39 -5.67 -8.42
C GLY A 309 -20.49 -6.73 -9.06
N TRP A 310 -20.17 -7.83 -8.36
CA TRP A 310 -19.36 -8.91 -8.92
C TRP A 310 -20.12 -9.68 -9.99
N THR A 311 -19.50 -9.85 -11.17
CA THR A 311 -20.06 -10.57 -12.32
C THR A 311 -19.27 -11.81 -12.72
N GLY A 312 -18.17 -12.12 -12.01
CA GLY A 312 -17.30 -13.27 -12.26
C GLY A 312 -17.80 -14.57 -11.62
N GLY A 313 -16.92 -15.60 -11.60
CA GLY A 313 -17.21 -16.89 -10.97
C GLY A 313 -17.50 -16.77 -9.48
N THR A 314 -18.43 -17.58 -8.97
CA THR A 314 -18.83 -17.59 -7.55
C THR A 314 -18.53 -18.93 -6.87
N VAL A 315 -18.03 -19.90 -7.60
CA VAL A 315 -17.69 -21.24 -7.10
C VAL A 315 -16.19 -21.34 -6.92
N CYS A 316 -15.73 -21.62 -5.72
CA CYS A 316 -14.31 -21.80 -5.41
C CYS A 316 -13.83 -23.21 -5.82
N ALA A 317 -12.54 -23.31 -6.14
CA ALA A 317 -11.87 -24.61 -6.36
C ALA A 317 -11.94 -25.47 -5.11
N ALA A 318 -11.87 -26.80 -5.29
CA ALA A 318 -11.95 -27.78 -4.20
C ALA A 318 -10.92 -27.44 -3.10
N GLY A 319 -11.37 -27.49 -1.85
CA GLY A 319 -10.55 -27.16 -0.68
C GLY A 319 -10.53 -25.66 -0.32
N SER A 320 -11.36 -24.83 -0.96
CA SER A 320 -11.56 -23.43 -0.59
C SER A 320 -13.05 -23.06 -0.57
N THR A 321 -13.39 -22.06 0.25
CA THR A 321 -14.77 -21.58 0.43
C THR A 321 -14.82 -20.08 0.14
N CYS A 322 -15.89 -19.62 -0.53
CA CYS A 322 -16.08 -18.20 -0.79
C CYS A 322 -16.44 -17.46 0.49
N THR A 323 -15.50 -16.70 1.02
CA THR A 323 -15.60 -15.97 2.28
C THR A 323 -15.70 -14.48 2.00
N ALA A 324 -16.74 -13.83 2.56
CA ALA A 324 -16.92 -12.38 2.41
C ALA A 324 -15.88 -11.65 3.27
N ALA A 325 -15.08 -10.80 2.64
CA ALA A 325 -14.15 -9.89 3.32
C ALA A 325 -14.83 -8.53 3.59
N ASN A 326 -15.66 -8.05 2.66
CA ASN A 326 -16.47 -6.84 2.82
C ASN A 326 -17.68 -6.87 1.89
N ALA A 327 -18.50 -5.79 1.87
CA ALA A 327 -19.71 -5.72 1.04
C ALA A 327 -19.44 -5.85 -0.47
N TYR A 328 -18.25 -5.51 -0.94
CA TYR A 328 -17.89 -5.47 -2.36
C TYR A 328 -16.94 -6.58 -2.79
N TYR A 329 -16.42 -7.38 -1.84
CA TYR A 329 -15.38 -8.37 -2.11
C TYR A 329 -15.55 -9.62 -1.25
N SER A 330 -15.61 -10.79 -1.92
CA SER A 330 -15.54 -12.12 -1.29
C SER A 330 -14.42 -12.93 -1.97
N GLN A 331 -13.73 -13.76 -1.23
CA GLN A 331 -12.54 -14.49 -1.67
C GLN A 331 -12.64 -15.98 -1.38
N CYS A 332 -12.07 -16.81 -2.24
CA CYS A 332 -11.93 -18.24 -2.02
C CYS A 332 -10.77 -18.52 -1.04
N LEU A 333 -11.07 -18.84 0.22
CA LEU A 333 -10.11 -19.16 1.27
C LEU A 333 -10.11 -20.66 1.63
#